data_2ecf58981fff5e99a62cb133cac4abf2
#
_entry.id   2ecf58981fff5e99a62cb133cac4abf2
#
_cell.length_a   1.000
_cell.length_b   1.000
_cell.length_c   1.000
_cell.angle_alpha   90.00
_cell.angle_beta   90.00
_cell.angle_gamma   90.00
#
_symmetry.space_group_name_H-M   'P 1'
#
loop_
_entity.id
_entity.type
_entity.pdbx_description
1 polymer ?
#
loop_
_entity_poly.entity_id
_entity_poly.type
_entity_poly.pdbx_seq_one_letter_code
_entity_poly.pdbx_strand_id
1 'polypeptide(L)'
;KQKIKVLFSIGGGSKHLQYLRLLQNDQRAGFIQNLVAEVLKYNVDGIDIDLEGGDITEFYEAFVLDLAVALRSHQKLITAAVAIYYKNQFTDTTLNTYDFVNIMSYDRTGPWRPEKPGPHATFTHAVEDLRYFGQERKMMKGKMCLGVPFYGYGFGPELTSKAISLSFDKIARTYAGSEVVDEWLLPDGKILYYNGLPTMIQKTKLANEQASGIMIWQVLGDAKGKKSLLRSIYKTAHIK
;
A
#
# COMPACT_ATOMS: atom_id res chain seq x y z
N LYS A 1 21.59 0.30 -17.31
CA LYS A 1 20.12 0.41 -17.16
C LYS A 1 19.74 -0.37 -15.90
N GLN A 2 19.07 0.29 -14.94
CA GLN A 2 18.45 -0.43 -13.82
C GLN A 2 17.34 -1.32 -14.37
N LYS A 3 17.33 -2.60 -13.96
CA LYS A 3 16.27 -3.52 -14.32
C LYS A 3 15.08 -3.24 -13.40
N ILE A 4 14.04 -2.60 -13.91
CA ILE A 4 12.78 -2.41 -13.20
C ILE A 4 12.01 -3.72 -13.22
N LYS A 5 11.53 -4.15 -12.05
CA LYS A 5 10.64 -5.30 -11.91
C LYS A 5 9.19 -4.88 -12.12
N VAL A 6 8.44 -5.70 -12.84
CA VAL A 6 7.00 -5.49 -13.10
C VAL A 6 6.23 -6.70 -12.57
N LEU A 7 5.26 -6.45 -11.71
CA LEU A 7 4.39 -7.50 -11.17
C LEU A 7 2.95 -7.22 -11.55
N PHE A 8 2.14 -8.27 -11.73
CA PHE A 8 0.70 -8.15 -11.71
C PHE A 8 0.22 -8.11 -10.26
N SER A 9 -0.67 -7.19 -9.92
CA SER A 9 -1.37 -7.19 -8.64
C SER A 9 -2.76 -7.77 -8.81
N ILE A 10 -3.16 -8.62 -7.85
CA ILE A 10 -4.49 -9.23 -7.81
C ILE A 10 -5.21 -8.82 -6.53
N GLY A 11 -6.48 -8.46 -6.63
CA GLY A 11 -7.28 -7.98 -5.51
C GLY A 11 -7.54 -6.49 -5.56
N GLY A 12 -7.30 -5.80 -4.46
CA GLY A 12 -7.55 -4.38 -4.22
C GLY A 12 -8.64 -4.14 -3.19
N GLY A 13 -8.86 -2.87 -2.81
CA GLY A 13 -9.76 -2.46 -1.73
C GLY A 13 -11.26 -2.70 -1.93
N SER A 14 -11.68 -3.31 -3.04
CA SER A 14 -13.07 -3.71 -3.29
C SER A 14 -13.29 -5.16 -2.90
N LYS A 15 -14.49 -5.51 -2.43
CA LYS A 15 -14.85 -6.90 -2.17
C LYS A 15 -14.99 -7.68 -3.48
N HIS A 16 -14.27 -8.79 -3.60
CA HIS A 16 -14.23 -9.63 -4.80
C HIS A 16 -14.73 -11.04 -4.49
N LEU A 17 -16.04 -11.26 -4.62
CA LEU A 17 -16.66 -12.53 -4.27
C LEU A 17 -16.07 -13.76 -4.97
N GLN A 18 -15.44 -13.59 -6.13
CA GLN A 18 -14.77 -14.67 -6.86
C GLN A 18 -13.63 -15.30 -6.06
N TYR A 19 -12.89 -14.55 -5.22
CA TYR A 19 -11.81 -15.12 -4.43
C TYR A 19 -12.30 -16.10 -3.37
N LEU A 20 -13.50 -15.90 -2.82
CA LEU A 20 -14.13 -16.85 -1.89
C LEU A 20 -14.23 -18.26 -2.47
N ARG A 21 -14.37 -18.38 -3.80
CA ARG A 21 -14.44 -19.66 -4.52
C ARG A 21 -13.07 -20.08 -5.07
N LEU A 22 -12.32 -19.16 -5.68
CA LEU A 22 -11.06 -19.47 -6.35
C LEU A 22 -9.96 -19.97 -5.41
N LEU A 23 -10.01 -19.59 -4.12
CA LEU A 23 -9.03 -20.04 -3.13
C LEU A 23 -9.35 -21.41 -2.53
N GLN A 24 -10.56 -21.97 -2.75
CA GLN A 24 -10.95 -23.27 -2.23
C GLN A 24 -10.14 -24.41 -2.86
N ASN A 25 -10.05 -25.53 -2.15
CA ASN A 25 -9.17 -26.65 -2.52
C ASN A 25 -9.43 -27.22 -3.92
N ASP A 26 -10.67 -27.23 -4.39
CA ASP A 26 -11.10 -27.74 -5.70
C ASP A 26 -10.82 -26.75 -6.85
N GLN A 27 -10.68 -25.45 -6.57
CA GLN A 27 -10.46 -24.41 -7.60
C GLN A 27 -9.04 -23.85 -7.59
N ARG A 28 -8.36 -23.89 -6.44
CA ARG A 28 -7.09 -23.21 -6.20
C ARG A 28 -6.00 -23.60 -7.21
N ALA A 29 -5.86 -24.89 -7.51
CA ALA A 29 -4.83 -25.35 -8.44
C ALA A 29 -5.02 -24.78 -9.85
N GLY A 30 -6.25 -24.77 -10.37
CA GLY A 30 -6.57 -24.19 -11.68
C GLY A 30 -6.37 -22.67 -11.70
N PHE A 31 -6.75 -21.97 -10.61
CA PHE A 31 -6.52 -20.55 -10.49
C PHE A 31 -5.03 -20.21 -10.50
N ILE A 32 -4.19 -20.93 -9.74
CA ILE A 32 -2.74 -20.75 -9.72
C ILE A 32 -2.12 -21.00 -11.09
N GLN A 33 -2.53 -22.06 -11.80
CA GLN A 33 -2.06 -22.33 -13.14
C GLN A 33 -2.35 -21.16 -14.10
N ASN A 34 -3.55 -20.58 -14.04
CA ASN A 34 -3.91 -19.44 -14.84
C ASN A 34 -3.07 -18.19 -14.50
N LEU A 35 -2.84 -17.91 -13.21
CA LEU A 35 -1.98 -16.80 -12.79
C LEU A 35 -0.55 -16.96 -13.30
N VAL A 36 0.04 -18.15 -13.17
CA VAL A 36 1.38 -18.43 -13.67
C VAL A 36 1.43 -18.30 -15.19
N ALA A 37 0.43 -18.81 -15.90
CA ALA A 37 0.35 -18.70 -17.36
C ALA A 37 0.36 -17.24 -17.82
N GLU A 38 -0.42 -16.35 -17.15
CA GLU A 38 -0.42 -14.92 -17.48
C GLU A 38 0.93 -14.25 -17.16
N VAL A 39 1.56 -14.59 -16.03
CA VAL A 39 2.91 -14.10 -15.69
C VAL A 39 3.93 -14.45 -16.76
N LEU A 40 3.91 -15.69 -17.25
CA LEU A 40 4.82 -16.15 -18.30
C LEU A 40 4.51 -15.53 -19.65
N LYS A 41 3.24 -15.47 -20.03
CA LYS A 41 2.75 -14.89 -21.29
C LYS A 41 3.16 -13.41 -21.46
N TYR A 42 3.01 -12.61 -20.41
CA TYR A 42 3.39 -11.19 -20.42
C TYR A 42 4.82 -10.94 -20.00
N ASN A 43 5.54 -11.99 -19.63
CA ASN A 43 6.92 -11.93 -19.14
C ASN A 43 7.13 -10.90 -18.02
N VAL A 44 6.15 -10.80 -17.10
CA VAL A 44 6.29 -9.98 -15.88
C VAL A 44 7.11 -10.74 -14.83
N ASP A 45 7.58 -10.03 -13.80
CA ASP A 45 8.51 -10.57 -12.82
C ASP A 45 7.84 -11.32 -11.67
N GLY A 46 6.51 -11.29 -11.54
CA GLY A 46 5.78 -11.98 -10.49
C GLY A 46 4.36 -11.49 -10.26
N ILE A 47 3.83 -11.90 -9.09
CA ILE A 47 2.49 -11.52 -8.60
C ILE A 47 2.62 -10.76 -7.28
N ASP A 48 1.86 -9.68 -7.15
CA ASP A 48 1.56 -9.00 -5.90
C ASP A 48 0.15 -9.37 -5.44
N ILE A 49 -0.01 -9.81 -4.19
CA ILE A 49 -1.31 -10.20 -3.63
C ILE A 49 -1.83 -9.04 -2.77
N ASP A 50 -2.92 -8.43 -3.21
CA ASP A 50 -3.61 -7.32 -2.55
C ASP A 50 -5.03 -7.74 -2.16
N LEU A 51 -5.16 -8.90 -1.50
CA LEU A 51 -6.46 -9.37 -0.98
C LEU A 51 -6.71 -8.78 0.40
N GLU A 52 -7.89 -8.19 0.58
CA GLU A 52 -8.24 -7.43 1.76
C GLU A 52 -9.51 -7.95 2.44
N GLY A 53 -9.57 -7.80 3.76
CA GLY A 53 -10.77 -8.06 4.54
C GLY A 53 -11.35 -9.45 4.34
N GLY A 54 -12.57 -9.50 3.82
CA GLY A 54 -13.30 -10.76 3.60
C GLY A 54 -12.74 -11.65 2.50
N ASP A 55 -11.79 -11.15 1.69
CA ASP A 55 -11.12 -11.97 0.67
C ASP A 55 -9.97 -12.81 1.26
N ILE A 56 -9.55 -12.49 2.50
CA ILE A 56 -8.58 -13.27 3.28
C ILE A 56 -9.36 -14.34 4.05
N THR A 57 -9.57 -15.50 3.43
CA THR A 57 -10.32 -16.64 3.98
C THR A 57 -9.40 -17.63 4.68
N GLU A 58 -9.96 -18.69 5.27
CA GLU A 58 -9.22 -19.83 5.81
C GLU A 58 -8.35 -20.55 4.75
N PHE A 59 -8.63 -20.37 3.46
CA PHE A 59 -7.85 -20.94 2.35
C PHE A 59 -6.69 -20.05 1.90
N TYR A 60 -6.57 -18.82 2.44
CA TYR A 60 -5.61 -17.83 1.99
C TYR A 60 -4.14 -18.31 2.16
N GLU A 61 -3.79 -18.83 3.32
CA GLU A 61 -2.43 -19.33 3.57
C GLU A 61 -2.06 -20.43 2.58
N ALA A 62 -2.93 -21.43 2.39
CA ALA A 62 -2.68 -22.51 1.44
C ALA A 62 -2.51 -21.97 0.01
N PHE A 63 -3.31 -20.99 -0.40
CA PHE A 63 -3.17 -20.33 -1.69
C PHE A 63 -1.81 -19.63 -1.84
N VAL A 64 -1.36 -18.89 -0.83
CA VAL A 64 -0.07 -18.18 -0.85
C VAL A 64 1.09 -19.18 -0.96
N LEU A 65 1.05 -20.26 -0.18
CA LEU A 65 2.09 -21.28 -0.21
C LEU A 65 2.18 -21.99 -1.58
N ASP A 66 1.04 -22.42 -2.12
CA ASP A 66 0.97 -23.11 -3.40
C ASP A 66 1.40 -22.19 -4.56
N LEU A 67 0.94 -20.92 -4.55
CA LEU A 67 1.33 -19.91 -5.54
C LEU A 67 2.84 -19.60 -5.46
N ALA A 68 3.40 -19.51 -4.25
CA ALA A 68 4.83 -19.28 -4.08
C ALA A 68 5.67 -20.39 -4.67
N VAL A 69 5.29 -21.66 -4.47
CA VAL A 69 5.97 -22.82 -5.09
C VAL A 69 5.90 -22.72 -6.61
N ALA A 70 4.71 -22.45 -7.16
CA ALA A 70 4.51 -22.35 -8.59
C ALA A 70 5.28 -21.19 -9.24
N LEU A 71 5.30 -20.01 -8.63
CA LEU A 71 6.04 -18.85 -9.15
C LEU A 71 7.56 -19.06 -9.06
N ARG A 72 8.06 -19.61 -7.94
CA ARG A 72 9.49 -19.83 -7.72
C ARG A 72 10.08 -20.88 -8.66
N SER A 73 9.32 -21.87 -9.09
CA SER A 73 9.77 -22.83 -10.13
C SER A 73 10.12 -22.15 -11.45
N HIS A 74 9.56 -20.95 -11.69
CA HIS A 74 9.85 -20.10 -12.84
C HIS A 74 10.71 -18.87 -12.50
N GLN A 75 11.35 -18.83 -11.32
CA GLN A 75 12.16 -17.70 -10.83
C GLN A 75 11.38 -16.37 -10.78
N LYS A 76 10.06 -16.43 -10.49
CA LYS A 76 9.16 -15.29 -10.37
C LYS A 76 8.92 -14.94 -8.90
N LEU A 77 8.69 -13.65 -8.65
CA LEU A 77 8.45 -13.10 -7.32
C LEU A 77 7.00 -13.30 -6.86
N ILE A 78 6.85 -13.41 -5.55
CA ILE A 78 5.56 -13.30 -4.87
C ILE A 78 5.66 -12.21 -3.81
N THR A 79 4.82 -11.19 -3.88
CA THR A 79 4.74 -10.09 -2.92
C THR A 79 3.31 -9.90 -2.43
N ALA A 80 3.11 -9.07 -1.43
CA ALA A 80 1.77 -8.71 -1.01
C ALA A 80 1.67 -7.26 -0.55
N ALA A 81 0.49 -6.66 -0.71
CA ALA A 81 0.07 -5.47 0.01
C ALA A 81 -0.72 -5.92 1.27
N VAL A 82 -0.35 -5.40 2.45
CA VAL A 82 -0.98 -5.79 3.71
C VAL A 82 -1.46 -4.57 4.48
N ALA A 83 -2.73 -4.56 4.84
CA ALA A 83 -3.32 -3.52 5.67
C ALA A 83 -3.27 -3.89 7.15
N ILE A 84 -2.92 -2.92 7.99
CA ILE A 84 -2.84 -3.11 9.44
C ILE A 84 -4.19 -3.49 10.05
N TYR A 85 -5.31 -3.10 9.42
CA TYR A 85 -6.64 -3.48 9.86
C TYR A 85 -6.89 -4.99 9.85
N TYR A 86 -6.22 -5.70 8.95
CA TYR A 86 -6.36 -7.14 8.76
C TYR A 86 -5.17 -7.92 9.29
N LYS A 87 -4.32 -7.29 10.09
CA LYS A 87 -3.04 -7.84 10.58
C LYS A 87 -3.16 -9.21 11.22
N ASN A 88 -4.28 -9.49 11.90
CA ASN A 88 -4.53 -10.77 12.57
C ASN A 88 -4.97 -11.89 11.64
N GLN A 89 -5.29 -11.59 10.38
CA GLN A 89 -5.66 -12.59 9.37
C GLN A 89 -4.43 -13.17 8.65
N PHE A 90 -3.28 -12.48 8.73
CA PHE A 90 -2.03 -12.97 8.17
C PHE A 90 -1.27 -13.79 9.21
N THR A 91 -0.99 -15.05 8.90
CA THR A 91 -0.11 -15.90 9.72
C THR A 91 1.36 -15.52 9.51
N ASP A 92 2.23 -15.90 10.45
CA ASP A 92 3.67 -15.69 10.27
C ASP A 92 4.22 -16.52 9.10
N THR A 93 3.67 -17.71 8.86
CA THR A 93 3.97 -18.55 7.69
C THR A 93 3.71 -17.78 6.40
N THR A 94 2.52 -17.19 6.28
CA THR A 94 2.14 -16.40 5.11
C THR A 94 3.08 -15.20 4.91
N LEU A 95 3.30 -14.39 5.96
CA LEU A 95 4.17 -13.21 5.88
C LEU A 95 5.61 -13.57 5.52
N ASN A 96 6.15 -14.68 6.04
CA ASN A 96 7.50 -15.14 5.74
C ASN A 96 7.63 -15.74 4.33
N THR A 97 6.53 -16.15 3.72
CA THR A 97 6.52 -16.73 2.36
C THR A 97 6.78 -15.66 1.30
N TYR A 98 6.35 -14.42 1.49
CA TYR A 98 6.57 -13.35 0.53
C TYR A 98 8.05 -12.96 0.39
N ASP A 99 8.45 -12.55 -0.81
CA ASP A 99 9.77 -11.99 -1.07
C ASP A 99 9.91 -10.62 -0.40
N PHE A 100 8.85 -9.79 -0.47
CA PHE A 100 8.67 -8.61 0.37
C PHE A 100 7.17 -8.27 0.52
N VAL A 101 6.87 -7.41 1.48
CA VAL A 101 5.53 -6.99 1.84
C VAL A 101 5.43 -5.47 1.76
N ASN A 102 4.42 -4.97 1.07
CA ASN A 102 4.02 -3.58 0.99
C ASN A 102 3.06 -3.27 2.16
N ILE A 103 3.53 -2.65 3.22
CA ILE A 103 2.73 -2.30 4.39
C ILE A 103 1.89 -1.07 4.05
N MET A 104 0.58 -1.22 3.89
CA MET A 104 -0.34 -0.12 3.57
C MET A 104 -0.57 0.78 4.78
N SER A 105 0.41 1.65 5.09
CA SER A 105 0.39 2.57 6.24
C SER A 105 -0.39 3.85 5.92
N TYR A 106 -1.61 3.68 5.43
CA TYR A 106 -2.56 4.73 5.06
C TYR A 106 -4.00 4.22 5.21
N ASP A 107 -4.97 5.03 4.84
CA ASP A 107 -6.40 4.71 4.87
C ASP A 107 -6.94 4.34 6.25
N ARG A 108 -6.38 4.93 7.34
CA ARG A 108 -6.92 4.78 8.71
C ARG A 108 -8.34 5.31 8.85
N THR A 109 -8.71 6.24 8.01
CA THR A 109 -10.06 6.76 7.78
C THR A 109 -10.17 7.20 6.32
N GLY A 110 -11.40 7.45 5.87
CA GLY A 110 -11.65 7.84 4.49
C GLY A 110 -13.14 8.12 4.24
N PRO A 111 -13.55 8.34 2.99
CA PRO A 111 -14.94 8.62 2.63
C PRO A 111 -15.96 7.58 3.07
N TRP A 112 -15.52 6.36 3.34
CA TRP A 112 -16.35 5.26 3.86
C TRP A 112 -16.56 5.31 5.38
N ARG A 113 -15.91 6.25 6.07
CA ARG A 113 -16.03 6.49 7.53
C ARG A 113 -16.20 7.97 7.82
N PRO A 114 -17.25 8.62 7.29
CA PRO A 114 -17.47 10.06 7.45
C PRO A 114 -17.63 10.49 8.91
N GLU A 115 -18.02 9.56 9.79
CA GLU A 115 -18.12 9.76 11.24
C GLU A 115 -16.76 9.84 11.95
N LYS A 116 -15.67 9.53 11.25
CA LYS A 116 -14.29 9.62 11.75
C LYS A 116 -13.42 10.48 10.86
N PRO A 117 -13.70 11.79 10.74
CA PRO A 117 -12.86 12.70 9.98
C PRO A 117 -11.47 12.80 10.63
N GLY A 118 -10.45 12.96 9.81
CA GLY A 118 -9.08 13.14 10.31
C GLY A 118 -8.00 12.62 9.37
N PRO A 119 -6.74 12.69 9.80
CA PRO A 119 -5.61 12.24 9.01
C PRO A 119 -5.61 10.71 8.85
N HIS A 120 -5.53 10.26 7.61
CA HIS A 120 -5.57 8.83 7.28
C HIS A 120 -4.19 8.16 7.24
N ALA A 121 -3.10 8.93 7.29
CA ALA A 121 -1.74 8.43 7.09
C ALA A 121 -0.70 9.30 7.83
N THR A 122 -0.74 9.34 9.17
CA THR A 122 0.21 10.14 9.96
C THR A 122 1.60 9.50 9.98
N PHE A 123 2.62 10.28 10.41
CA PHE A 123 3.94 9.75 10.71
C PHE A 123 3.91 8.73 11.86
N THR A 124 3.11 9.00 12.90
CA THR A 124 2.91 8.07 14.03
C THR A 124 2.39 6.71 13.55
N HIS A 125 1.41 6.69 12.65
CA HIS A 125 0.93 5.43 12.07
C HIS A 125 2.05 4.65 11.37
N ALA A 126 2.93 5.33 10.63
CA ALA A 126 4.05 4.67 9.96
C ALA A 126 5.04 4.03 10.95
N VAL A 127 5.32 4.71 12.07
CA VAL A 127 6.15 4.18 13.17
C VAL A 127 5.51 2.95 13.80
N GLU A 128 4.22 3.03 14.13
CA GLU A 128 3.46 1.92 14.74
C GLU A 128 3.40 0.70 13.84
N ASP A 129 3.16 0.90 12.53
CA ASP A 129 3.04 -0.19 11.57
C ASP A 129 4.37 -0.91 11.36
N LEU A 130 5.46 -0.17 11.18
CA LEU A 130 6.79 -0.78 11.06
C LEU A 130 7.23 -1.48 12.36
N ARG A 131 6.90 -0.90 13.53
CA ARG A 131 7.13 -1.56 14.80
C ARG A 131 6.36 -2.89 14.89
N TYR A 132 5.07 -2.90 14.53
CA TYR A 132 4.26 -4.11 14.56
C TYR A 132 4.85 -5.21 13.68
N PHE A 133 5.09 -4.94 12.40
CA PHE A 133 5.60 -5.98 11.50
C PHE A 133 7.06 -6.35 11.81
N GLY A 134 7.92 -5.38 12.14
CA GLY A 134 9.33 -5.62 12.38
C GLY A 134 9.64 -6.21 13.76
N GLN A 135 8.98 -5.73 14.83
CA GLN A 135 9.31 -6.15 16.20
C GLN A 135 8.34 -7.23 16.72
N GLU A 136 7.02 -7.04 16.56
CA GLU A 136 6.04 -7.97 17.08
C GLU A 136 5.93 -9.23 16.20
N ARG A 137 5.87 -9.05 14.86
CA ARG A 137 5.83 -10.16 13.87
C ARG A 137 7.22 -10.63 13.42
N LYS A 138 8.29 -9.99 13.88
CA LYS A 138 9.70 -10.34 13.62
C LYS A 138 10.05 -10.45 12.13
N MET A 139 9.39 -9.65 11.28
CA MET A 139 9.73 -9.59 9.87
C MET A 139 11.09 -8.93 9.66
N MET A 140 11.89 -9.50 8.78
CA MET A 140 13.18 -8.91 8.42
C MET A 140 13.00 -7.57 7.74
N LYS A 141 13.82 -6.57 8.12
CA LYS A 141 13.85 -5.25 7.49
C LYS A 141 13.85 -5.32 5.97
N GLY A 142 14.64 -6.20 5.37
CA GLY A 142 14.76 -6.39 3.93
C GLY A 142 13.49 -6.85 3.22
N LYS A 143 12.48 -7.30 3.98
CA LYS A 143 11.20 -7.77 3.44
C LYS A 143 10.05 -6.76 3.62
N MET A 144 10.29 -5.58 4.19
CA MET A 144 9.24 -4.60 4.47
C MET A 144 9.40 -3.37 3.59
N CYS A 145 8.34 -2.93 2.91
CA CYS A 145 8.23 -1.63 2.26
C CYS A 145 7.17 -0.79 2.99
N LEU A 146 7.51 0.44 3.34
CA LEU A 146 6.54 1.36 3.96
C LEU A 146 5.66 2.00 2.88
N GLY A 147 4.36 1.74 2.94
CA GLY A 147 3.37 2.33 2.05
C GLY A 147 3.06 3.79 2.39
N VAL A 148 3.02 4.63 1.38
CA VAL A 148 2.70 6.06 1.51
C VAL A 148 1.68 6.49 0.46
N PRO A 149 0.71 7.39 0.80
CA PRO A 149 -0.30 7.86 -0.13
C PRO A 149 0.17 9.09 -0.90
N PHE A 150 -0.15 9.16 -2.20
CA PHE A 150 -0.03 10.37 -3.01
C PHE A 150 -1.40 11.01 -3.25
N TYR A 151 -2.23 11.00 -2.21
CA TYR A 151 -3.60 11.56 -2.20
C TYR A 151 -3.98 11.95 -0.78
N GLY A 152 -5.14 12.60 -0.66
CA GLY A 152 -5.74 12.94 0.61
C GLY A 152 -7.26 12.89 0.58
N TYR A 153 -7.86 12.94 1.76
CA TYR A 153 -9.30 12.93 1.96
C TYR A 153 -9.74 14.22 2.64
N GLY A 154 -10.81 14.84 2.10
CA GLY A 154 -11.44 16.04 2.65
C GLY A 154 -12.76 15.71 3.31
N PHE A 155 -12.94 16.17 4.55
CA PHE A 155 -14.15 15.99 5.35
C PHE A 155 -14.79 17.35 5.66
N GLY A 156 -16.11 17.41 5.54
CA GLY A 156 -16.86 18.61 5.85
C GLY A 156 -17.08 18.82 7.35
N PRO A 157 -17.58 20.02 7.74
CA PRO A 157 -17.87 20.34 9.12
C PRO A 157 -19.04 19.52 9.68
N GLU A 158 -19.90 18.99 8.81
CA GLU A 158 -21.04 18.16 9.19
C GLU A 158 -20.83 16.71 8.73
N LEU A 159 -21.29 15.74 9.53
CA LEU A 159 -21.22 14.31 9.21
C LEU A 159 -21.94 13.95 7.90
N THR A 160 -22.95 14.72 7.52
CA THR A 160 -23.70 14.57 6.27
C THR A 160 -22.96 15.09 5.05
N SER A 161 -21.88 15.87 5.26
CA SER A 161 -21.09 16.42 4.17
C SER A 161 -20.36 15.29 3.43
N LYS A 162 -20.56 15.19 2.12
CA LYS A 162 -19.86 14.20 1.29
C LYS A 162 -18.36 14.42 1.36
N ALA A 163 -17.64 13.42 1.83
CA ALA A 163 -16.19 13.41 1.82
C ALA A 163 -15.67 13.36 0.36
N ILE A 164 -14.49 13.94 0.14
CA ILE A 164 -13.84 13.97 -1.17
C ILE A 164 -12.47 13.29 -1.13
N SER A 165 -12.01 12.84 -2.28
CA SER A 165 -10.64 12.35 -2.47
C SER A 165 -9.96 13.19 -3.54
N LEU A 166 -8.73 13.65 -3.27
CA LEU A 166 -7.92 14.43 -4.21
C LEU A 166 -6.51 13.84 -4.29
N SER A 167 -5.96 13.76 -5.51
CA SER A 167 -4.54 13.45 -5.69
C SER A 167 -3.66 14.56 -5.13
N PHE A 168 -2.46 14.23 -4.68
CA PHE A 168 -1.49 15.23 -4.20
C PHE A 168 -1.17 16.28 -5.27
N ASP A 169 -1.05 15.89 -6.54
CA ASP A 169 -0.88 16.82 -7.66
C ASP A 169 -2.01 17.87 -7.70
N LYS A 170 -3.27 17.42 -7.57
CA LYS A 170 -4.42 18.34 -7.56
C LYS A 170 -4.35 19.31 -6.38
N ILE A 171 -4.00 18.80 -5.19
CA ILE A 171 -3.85 19.60 -3.97
C ILE A 171 -2.75 20.67 -4.17
N ALA A 172 -1.53 20.23 -4.52
CA ALA A 172 -0.36 21.08 -4.65
C ALA A 172 -0.45 22.10 -5.79
N ARG A 173 -1.22 21.84 -6.84
CA ARG A 173 -1.47 22.80 -7.93
C ARG A 173 -2.56 23.80 -7.59
N THR A 174 -3.58 23.38 -6.85
CA THR A 174 -4.73 24.24 -6.58
C THR A 174 -4.47 25.21 -5.43
N TYR A 175 -3.76 24.77 -4.40
CA TYR A 175 -3.57 25.52 -3.18
C TYR A 175 -2.08 25.81 -2.95
N ALA A 176 -1.70 27.10 -3.13
CA ALA A 176 -0.31 27.53 -2.97
C ALA A 176 0.15 27.33 -1.51
N GLY A 177 1.28 26.64 -1.30
CA GLY A 177 1.80 26.34 0.04
C GLY A 177 1.29 25.04 0.65
N SER A 178 0.29 24.39 0.05
CA SER A 178 -0.23 23.12 0.56
C SER A 178 0.80 21.98 0.51
N GLU A 179 1.79 22.07 -0.34
CA GLU A 179 2.83 21.05 -0.47
C GLU A 179 3.73 20.87 0.76
N VAL A 180 3.70 21.81 1.70
CA VAL A 180 4.56 21.76 2.91
C VAL A 180 3.80 21.55 4.22
N VAL A 181 2.51 21.23 4.14
CA VAL A 181 1.66 20.91 5.29
C VAL A 181 0.91 19.59 5.04
N ASP A 182 0.30 19.02 6.09
CA ASP A 182 -0.42 17.74 6.03
C ASP A 182 -1.96 17.95 6.06
N GLU A 183 -2.42 19.17 6.22
CA GLU A 183 -3.84 19.51 6.19
C GLU A 183 -4.09 20.87 5.52
N TRP A 184 -5.27 21.03 4.94
CA TRP A 184 -5.67 22.26 4.27
C TRP A 184 -7.16 22.53 4.41
N LEU A 185 -7.52 23.74 4.85
CA LEU A 185 -8.90 24.18 4.90
C LEU A 185 -9.36 24.61 3.50
N LEU A 186 -10.38 23.93 2.98
CA LEU A 186 -10.98 24.24 1.69
C LEU A 186 -11.98 25.40 1.78
N PRO A 187 -12.24 26.12 0.68
CA PRO A 187 -13.20 27.24 0.67
C PRO A 187 -14.63 26.88 1.10
N ASP A 188 -15.02 25.62 0.93
CA ASP A 188 -16.33 25.09 1.34
C ASP A 188 -16.35 24.56 2.78
N GLY A 189 -15.33 24.87 3.58
CA GLY A 189 -15.22 24.49 4.98
C GLY A 189 -14.76 23.08 5.25
N LYS A 190 -14.46 22.27 4.22
CA LYS A 190 -13.85 20.95 4.41
C LYS A 190 -12.39 21.08 4.83
N ILE A 191 -11.95 20.16 5.69
CA ILE A 191 -10.54 19.99 6.00
C ILE A 191 -10.02 18.80 5.20
N LEU A 192 -8.99 19.04 4.40
CA LEU A 192 -8.31 18.03 3.58
C LEU A 192 -7.08 17.54 4.33
N TYR A 193 -6.98 16.23 4.55
CA TYR A 193 -5.86 15.56 5.21
C TYR A 193 -5.07 14.74 4.20
N TYR A 194 -3.76 14.90 4.18
CA TYR A 194 -2.83 14.23 3.25
C TYR A 194 -1.42 14.19 3.85
N ASN A 195 -0.39 13.87 3.07
CA ASN A 195 1.00 14.05 3.49
C ASN A 195 1.72 15.04 2.58
N GLY A 196 2.23 16.11 3.16
CA GLY A 196 3.10 17.06 2.49
C GLY A 196 4.57 16.61 2.43
N LEU A 197 5.39 17.43 1.79
CA LEU A 197 6.83 17.16 1.63
C LEU A 197 7.56 16.88 2.96
N PRO A 198 7.36 17.64 4.06
CA PRO A 198 8.05 17.37 5.32
C PRO A 198 7.77 15.98 5.89
N THR A 199 6.49 15.58 5.94
CA THR A 199 6.07 14.27 6.44
C THR A 199 6.57 13.15 5.54
N MET A 200 6.57 13.36 4.22
CA MET A 200 7.12 12.38 3.28
C MET A 200 8.63 12.18 3.47
N ILE A 201 9.38 13.25 3.75
CA ILE A 201 10.80 13.16 4.11
C ILE A 201 11.01 12.36 5.39
N GLN A 202 10.22 12.63 6.43
CA GLN A 202 10.30 11.89 7.70
C GLN A 202 10.00 10.40 7.52
N LYS A 203 8.94 10.06 6.79
CA LYS A 203 8.58 8.67 6.45
C LYS A 203 9.67 7.97 5.63
N THR A 204 10.32 8.69 4.71
CA THR A 204 11.43 8.12 3.93
C THR A 204 12.64 7.83 4.80
N LYS A 205 13.01 8.72 5.73
CA LYS A 205 14.08 8.46 6.69
C LYS A 205 13.76 7.24 7.57
N LEU A 206 12.54 7.16 8.10
CA LEU A 206 12.06 6.02 8.86
C LEU A 206 12.15 4.71 8.05
N ALA A 207 11.75 4.73 6.79
CA ALA A 207 11.85 3.55 5.92
C ALA A 207 13.30 3.14 5.65
N ASN A 208 14.23 4.10 5.48
CA ASN A 208 15.66 3.80 5.35
C ASN A 208 16.23 3.10 6.60
N GLU A 209 15.73 3.44 7.78
CA GLU A 209 16.15 2.85 9.05
C GLU A 209 15.51 1.47 9.30
N GLN A 210 14.21 1.30 9.04
CA GLN A 210 13.42 0.17 9.51
C GLN A 210 12.80 -0.71 8.41
N ALA A 211 12.88 -0.30 7.16
CA ALA A 211 12.34 -1.04 6.00
C ALA A 211 13.36 -1.13 4.86
N SER A 212 13.03 -1.82 3.79
CA SER A 212 13.85 -1.93 2.57
C SER A 212 13.57 -0.83 1.56
N GLY A 213 12.44 -0.13 1.71
CA GLY A 213 12.04 0.92 0.77
C GLY A 213 10.67 1.50 1.06
N ILE A 214 10.21 2.30 0.09
CA ILE A 214 8.89 2.95 0.08
C ILE A 214 8.03 2.30 -1.01
N MET A 215 6.79 1.98 -0.70
CA MET A 215 5.73 1.69 -1.66
C MET A 215 4.82 2.91 -1.78
N ILE A 216 4.37 3.22 -2.98
CA ILE A 216 3.59 4.43 -3.27
C ILE A 216 2.22 4.06 -3.86
N TRP A 217 1.15 4.50 -3.22
CA TRP A 217 -0.20 4.45 -3.77
C TRP A 217 -0.75 5.86 -3.98
N GLN A 218 -0.87 6.32 -5.24
CA GLN A 218 -0.25 5.78 -6.45
C GLN A 218 0.59 6.85 -7.14
N VAL A 219 1.59 6.47 -7.89
CA VAL A 219 2.56 7.38 -8.51
C VAL A 219 1.93 8.42 -9.44
N LEU A 220 0.78 8.11 -10.08
CA LEU A 220 0.04 9.04 -10.93
C LEU A 220 -0.57 10.21 -10.14
N GLY A 221 -0.64 10.11 -8.80
CA GLY A 221 -1.06 11.20 -7.93
C GLY A 221 0.03 12.22 -7.61
N ASP A 222 1.27 12.03 -8.10
CA ASP A 222 2.40 12.89 -7.77
C ASP A 222 2.35 14.25 -8.47
N ALA A 223 2.80 15.30 -7.76
CA ALA A 223 2.97 16.63 -8.34
C ALA A 223 4.28 16.72 -9.13
N LYS A 224 4.43 17.75 -9.96
CA LYS A 224 5.61 17.95 -10.81
C LYS A 224 6.66 18.86 -10.16
N GLY A 225 7.89 18.71 -10.62
CA GLY A 225 9.00 19.64 -10.31
C GLY A 225 9.42 19.63 -8.85
N LYS A 226 9.47 20.82 -8.22
CA LYS A 226 9.93 20.98 -6.81
C LYS A 226 8.90 20.45 -5.80
N LYS A 227 7.64 20.34 -6.20
CA LYS A 227 6.54 19.85 -5.35
C LYS A 227 6.37 18.31 -5.38
N SER A 228 7.11 17.58 -6.22
CA SER A 228 7.00 16.13 -6.37
C SER A 228 7.42 15.41 -5.08
N LEU A 229 6.50 14.59 -4.55
CA LEU A 229 6.75 13.68 -3.43
C LEU A 229 7.76 12.60 -3.81
N LEU A 230 7.62 12.00 -5.01
CA LEU A 230 8.55 10.99 -5.52
C LEU A 230 9.99 11.54 -5.60
N ARG A 231 10.14 12.78 -6.11
CA ARG A 231 11.47 13.43 -6.14
C ARG A 231 12.03 13.65 -4.73
N SER A 232 11.20 14.01 -3.78
CA SER A 232 11.58 14.18 -2.36
C SER A 232 12.00 12.86 -1.74
N ILE A 233 11.23 11.80 -1.94
CA ILE A 233 11.56 10.42 -1.51
C ILE A 233 12.91 10.01 -2.10
N TYR A 234 13.08 10.13 -3.43
CA TYR A 234 14.31 9.74 -4.10
C TYR A 234 15.55 10.46 -3.52
N LYS A 235 15.46 11.78 -3.35
CA LYS A 235 16.56 12.56 -2.76
C LYS A 235 16.88 12.12 -1.33
N THR A 236 15.83 11.92 -0.50
CA THR A 236 16.01 11.54 0.91
C THR A 236 16.55 10.12 1.06
N ALA A 237 16.11 9.19 0.23
CA ALA A 237 16.58 7.80 0.26
C ALA A 237 18.06 7.65 -0.13
N HIS A 238 18.62 8.57 -0.91
CA HIS A 238 20.00 8.53 -1.42
C HIS A 238 20.95 9.52 -0.71
N ILE A 239 20.51 10.17 0.38
CA ILE A 239 21.42 10.93 1.24
C ILE A 239 22.28 9.91 2.01
N LYS A 240 23.58 9.89 1.67
CA LYS A 240 24.61 9.15 2.43
C LYS A 240 25.05 9.96 3.64
#